data_f5d1c221a8ee8cc4b4265301e0a9bb91
#
_entry.id   f5d1c221a8ee8cc4b4265301e0a9bb91
#
_cell.length_a   1.000
_cell.length_b   1.000
_cell.length_c   1.000
_cell.angle_alpha   90.00
_cell.angle_beta   90.00
_cell.angle_gamma   90.00
#
_symmetry.space_group_name_H-M   'P 1'
#
loop_
_entity.id
_entity.type
_entity.pdbx_description
1 polymer ?
#
loop_
_entity_poly.entity_id
_entity_poly.type
_entity_poly.pdbx_seq_one_letter_code
_entity_poly.pdbx_strand_id
1 'polypeptide(L)'
;MDTDTSDAFIKSSKYRLANNVRYITDTDSNSGELHMIEGATKVFDLEEGETIIKTTSVRNIGILITTSQEGWRIRRFTEGETTTTLVFGPCKTALGDNLSLVTRWESSEVVKLYIADGEHYLLSVNIM
;
A
#
# COMPACT_ATOMS: atom_id res chain seq x y z
N MET A 1 10.28 -12.49 -17.45
CA MET A 1 10.22 -13.91 -17.06
C MET A 1 9.15 -14.60 -17.88
N ASP A 2 9.40 -15.80 -18.34
CA ASP A 2 8.47 -16.57 -19.14
C ASP A 2 8.33 -17.98 -18.52
N THR A 3 7.18 -18.27 -17.94
CA THR A 3 6.90 -19.55 -17.28
C THR A 3 6.09 -20.51 -18.14
N ASP A 4 5.52 -20.01 -19.26
CA ASP A 4 4.64 -20.80 -20.15
C ASP A 4 5.40 -21.42 -21.33
N THR A 5 6.60 -20.94 -21.62
CA THR A 5 7.43 -21.44 -22.70
C THR A 5 8.26 -22.63 -22.23
N SER A 6 8.31 -23.69 -23.05
CA SER A 6 9.20 -24.82 -22.83
C SER A 6 10.66 -24.38 -22.80
N ASP A 7 11.50 -25.04 -21.98
CA ASP A 7 12.92 -24.69 -21.85
C ASP A 7 13.66 -24.64 -23.18
N ALA A 8 13.27 -25.47 -24.15
CA ALA A 8 13.86 -25.49 -25.49
C ALA A 8 13.55 -24.22 -26.31
N PHE A 9 12.55 -23.45 -25.94
CA PHE A 9 12.10 -22.26 -26.67
C PHE A 9 12.33 -20.96 -25.90
N ILE A 10 12.88 -21.02 -24.69
CA ILE A 10 13.22 -19.82 -23.92
C ILE A 10 14.41 -19.12 -24.57
N LYS A 11 14.22 -17.86 -24.92
CA LYS A 11 15.31 -17.03 -25.46
C LYS A 11 16.33 -16.72 -24.37
N SER A 12 17.58 -16.47 -24.76
CA SER A 12 18.67 -16.15 -23.83
C SER A 12 18.41 -14.92 -22.95
N SER A 13 17.53 -14.03 -23.38
CA SER A 13 17.12 -12.83 -22.62
C SER A 13 15.94 -13.06 -21.69
N LYS A 14 15.40 -14.28 -21.61
CA LYS A 14 14.25 -14.62 -20.79
C LYS A 14 14.63 -15.64 -19.70
N TYR A 15 13.88 -15.61 -18.62
CA TYR A 15 14.06 -16.49 -17.47
C TYR A 15 12.75 -17.20 -17.16
N ARG A 16 12.83 -18.50 -16.85
CA ARG A 16 11.67 -19.31 -16.53
C ARG A 16 11.10 -19.01 -15.16
N LEU A 17 11.94 -18.72 -14.18
CA LEU A 17 11.55 -18.38 -12.83
C LEU A 17 12.52 -17.37 -12.23
N ALA A 18 11.97 -16.30 -11.66
CA ALA A 18 12.74 -15.31 -10.92
C ALA A 18 11.92 -14.79 -9.76
N ASN A 19 12.52 -14.76 -8.56
CA ASN A 19 11.92 -14.24 -7.33
C ASN A 19 12.77 -13.09 -6.77
N ASN A 20 12.12 -12.00 -6.33
CA ASN A 20 12.79 -10.82 -5.77
C ASN A 20 13.87 -10.23 -6.69
N VAL A 21 13.65 -10.31 -8.01
CA VAL A 21 14.53 -9.74 -9.02
C VAL A 21 13.70 -8.96 -10.04
N ARG A 22 14.33 -8.00 -10.68
CA ARG A 22 13.78 -7.30 -11.83
C ARG A 22 14.71 -7.45 -13.01
N TYR A 23 14.13 -7.51 -14.19
CA TYR A 23 14.85 -7.57 -15.45
C TYR A 23 15.10 -6.15 -15.96
N ILE A 24 16.37 -5.82 -16.18
CA ILE A 24 16.77 -4.52 -16.75
C ILE A 24 17.37 -4.77 -18.12
N THR A 25 16.79 -4.12 -19.13
CA THR A 25 17.28 -4.18 -20.50
C THR A 25 18.00 -2.88 -20.85
N ASP A 26 19.23 -3.00 -21.34
CA ASP A 26 19.95 -1.89 -21.93
C ASP A 26 19.38 -1.58 -23.31
N THR A 27 19.24 -0.30 -23.66
CA THR A 27 18.71 0.13 -24.96
C THR A 27 19.58 -0.29 -26.16
N ASP A 28 20.88 -0.45 -25.96
CA ASP A 28 21.85 -0.82 -26.98
C ASP A 28 22.15 -2.33 -27.02
N SER A 29 21.47 -3.12 -26.21
CA SER A 29 21.71 -4.56 -26.09
C SER A 29 20.42 -5.34 -26.22
N ASN A 30 20.50 -6.50 -26.87
CA ASN A 30 19.41 -7.47 -26.94
C ASN A 30 19.36 -8.40 -25.73
N SER A 31 20.29 -8.30 -24.81
CA SER A 31 20.33 -9.01 -23.55
C SER A 31 20.17 -8.02 -22.40
N GLY A 32 19.62 -8.47 -21.29
CA GLY A 32 19.43 -7.67 -20.09
C GLY A 32 20.20 -8.24 -18.91
N GLU A 33 20.07 -7.57 -17.78
CA GLU A 33 20.65 -7.96 -16.53
C GLU A 33 19.57 -8.24 -15.50
N LEU A 34 19.81 -9.21 -14.62
CA LEU A 34 18.99 -9.44 -13.44
C LEU A 34 19.57 -8.68 -12.25
N HIS A 35 18.75 -7.84 -11.66
CA HIS A 35 19.08 -7.13 -10.42
C HIS A 35 18.18 -7.59 -9.30
N MET A 36 18.72 -7.69 -8.08
CA MET A 36 17.93 -7.94 -6.90
C MET A 36 16.93 -6.81 -6.72
N ILE A 37 15.66 -7.15 -6.60
CA ILE A 37 14.64 -6.21 -6.15
C ILE A 37 14.88 -5.96 -4.67
N GLU A 38 14.90 -4.70 -4.25
CA GLU A 38 15.01 -4.36 -2.84
C GLU A 38 13.89 -5.05 -2.07
N GLY A 39 14.25 -5.77 -1.03
CA GLY A 39 13.29 -6.44 -0.16
C GLY A 39 12.42 -5.43 0.58
N ALA A 40 11.23 -5.86 0.96
CA ALA A 40 10.37 -5.05 1.81
C ALA A 40 11.02 -4.85 3.18
N THR A 41 11.09 -3.60 3.63
CA THR A 41 11.53 -3.27 4.98
C THR A 41 10.32 -3.01 5.86
N LYS A 42 10.29 -3.64 7.02
CA LYS A 42 9.24 -3.39 8.02
C LYS A 42 9.41 -1.99 8.59
N VAL A 43 8.36 -1.17 8.48
CA VAL A 43 8.38 0.23 8.90
C VAL A 43 7.83 0.39 10.31
N PHE A 44 6.74 -0.32 10.63
CA PHE A 44 6.10 -0.29 11.95
C PHE A 44 5.31 -1.57 12.20
N ASP A 45 4.90 -1.76 13.46
CA ASP A 45 3.95 -2.81 13.88
C ASP A 45 2.60 -2.21 14.21
N LEU A 46 1.54 -2.93 13.81
CA LEU A 46 0.20 -2.67 14.31
C LEU A 46 0.00 -3.35 15.68
N GLU A 47 -1.06 -2.97 16.38
CA GLU A 47 -1.45 -3.63 17.62
C GLU A 47 -1.88 -5.08 17.36
N GLU A 48 -1.81 -5.92 18.38
CA GLU A 48 -2.26 -7.29 18.30
C GLU A 48 -3.75 -7.36 17.91
N GLY A 49 -4.04 -8.20 16.91
CA GLY A 49 -5.41 -8.36 16.39
C GLY A 49 -5.88 -7.26 15.45
N GLU A 50 -5.03 -6.29 15.13
CA GLU A 50 -5.34 -5.23 14.17
C GLU A 50 -4.87 -5.62 12.78
N THR A 51 -5.73 -5.46 11.78
CA THR A 51 -5.42 -5.75 10.38
C THR A 51 -5.70 -4.56 9.48
N ILE A 52 -4.92 -4.41 8.43
CA ILE A 52 -5.11 -3.35 7.42
C ILE A 52 -6.16 -3.81 6.42
N ILE A 53 -7.19 -2.99 6.19
CA ILE A 53 -8.23 -3.27 5.20
C ILE A 53 -8.10 -2.40 3.94
N LYS A 54 -7.54 -1.21 4.07
CA LYS A 54 -7.29 -0.31 2.93
C LYS A 54 -6.13 0.62 3.23
N THR A 55 -5.39 0.99 2.20
CA THR A 55 -4.31 1.96 2.30
C THR A 55 -4.42 3.00 1.20
N THR A 56 -3.95 4.18 1.50
CA THR A 56 -3.73 5.24 0.51
C THR A 56 -2.57 6.13 0.95
N SER A 57 -2.20 7.07 0.14
CA SER A 57 -1.15 8.02 0.47
C SER A 57 -1.41 9.37 -0.14
N VAL A 58 -0.86 10.38 0.48
CA VAL A 58 -0.81 11.75 -0.04
C VAL A 58 0.56 12.32 0.28
N ARG A 59 1.31 12.71 -0.75
CA ARG A 59 2.70 13.14 -0.62
C ARG A 59 3.54 12.11 0.15
N ASN A 60 4.19 12.49 1.24
CA ASN A 60 5.00 11.61 2.10
C ASN A 60 4.22 11.00 3.27
N ILE A 61 2.90 11.13 3.28
CA ILE A 61 2.03 10.63 4.35
C ILE A 61 1.32 9.38 3.87
N GLY A 62 1.49 8.29 4.61
CA GLY A 62 0.73 7.06 4.43
C GLY A 62 -0.50 7.05 5.33
N ILE A 63 -1.59 6.55 4.79
CA ILE A 63 -2.87 6.46 5.50
C ILE A 63 -3.34 5.01 5.45
N LEU A 64 -3.67 4.47 6.61
CA LEU A 64 -4.13 3.11 6.79
C LEU A 64 -5.53 3.12 7.38
N ILE A 65 -6.41 2.33 6.80
CA ILE A 65 -7.66 1.97 7.48
C ILE A 65 -7.49 0.56 8.00
N THR A 66 -7.64 0.41 9.30
CA THR A 66 -7.43 -0.85 10.00
C THR A 66 -8.69 -1.26 10.73
N THR A 67 -8.81 -2.54 11.01
CA THR A 67 -9.90 -3.10 11.81
C THR A 67 -9.34 -3.98 12.91
N SER A 68 -10.04 -4.00 14.04
CA SER A 68 -9.74 -4.85 15.17
C SER A 68 -11.04 -5.25 15.87
N GLN A 69 -10.95 -5.98 16.99
CA GLN A 69 -12.13 -6.31 17.80
C GLN A 69 -12.83 -5.07 18.36
N GLU A 70 -12.11 -3.98 18.54
CA GLU A 70 -12.68 -2.73 19.04
C GLU A 70 -13.41 -1.91 17.97
N GLY A 71 -13.15 -2.17 16.71
CA GLY A 71 -13.72 -1.46 15.57
C GLY A 71 -12.67 -1.05 14.56
N TRP A 72 -13.06 -0.27 13.57
CA TRP A 72 -12.13 0.24 12.57
C TRP A 72 -11.54 1.59 12.96
N ARG A 73 -10.36 1.88 12.41
CA ARG A 73 -9.55 3.06 12.73
C ARG A 73 -8.89 3.62 11.49
N ILE A 74 -8.55 4.89 11.55
CA ILE A 74 -7.68 5.54 10.57
C ILE A 74 -6.35 5.84 11.26
N ARG A 75 -5.27 5.34 10.69
CA ARG A 75 -3.92 5.59 11.16
C ARG A 75 -3.10 6.30 10.08
N ARG A 76 -2.21 7.14 10.52
CA ARG A 76 -1.27 7.89 9.69
C ARG A 76 0.16 7.51 10.05
N PHE A 77 1.02 7.45 9.05
CA PHE A 77 2.47 7.40 9.26
C PHE A 77 3.20 8.30 8.26
N THR A 78 4.38 8.76 8.64
CA THR A 78 5.30 9.49 7.77
C THR A 78 6.60 8.74 7.64
N GLU A 79 7.32 8.99 6.55
CA GLU A 79 8.63 8.37 6.34
C GLU A 79 9.56 8.68 7.51
N GLY A 80 10.23 7.64 8.01
CA GLY A 80 11.13 7.74 9.17
C GLY A 80 10.47 7.50 10.53
N GLU A 81 9.14 7.42 10.59
CA GLU A 81 8.44 7.03 11.81
C GLU A 81 8.46 5.51 12.00
N THR A 82 8.55 5.08 13.24
CA THR A 82 8.52 3.65 13.61
C THR A 82 7.17 3.19 14.11
N THR A 83 6.24 4.12 14.26
CA THR A 83 4.87 3.87 14.74
C THR A 83 3.88 4.65 13.92
N THR A 84 2.63 4.24 13.98
CA THR A 84 1.53 4.98 13.39
C THR A 84 0.82 5.86 14.41
N THR A 85 0.28 6.97 13.95
CA THR A 85 -0.55 7.85 14.76
C THR A 85 -2.02 7.53 14.51
N LEU A 86 -2.79 7.31 15.57
CA LEU A 86 -4.25 7.16 15.49
C LEU A 86 -4.88 8.53 15.21
N VAL A 87 -5.55 8.64 14.08
CA VAL A 87 -6.21 9.87 13.66
C VAL A 87 -7.70 9.85 13.95
N PHE A 88 -8.33 8.69 13.79
CA PHE A 88 -9.76 8.51 13.96
C PHE A 88 -10.10 7.08 14.40
N GLY A 89 -11.08 6.96 15.29
CA GLY A 89 -11.53 5.67 15.79
C GLY A 89 -11.18 5.44 17.27
N PRO A 90 -11.54 4.27 17.82
CA PRO A 90 -12.21 3.15 17.18
C PRO A 90 -13.68 3.43 16.88
N CYS A 91 -14.15 2.99 15.72
CA CYS A 91 -15.53 3.11 15.31
C CYS A 91 -16.15 1.72 15.19
N LYS A 92 -17.20 1.49 15.94
CA LYS A 92 -17.84 0.16 16.02
C LYS A 92 -18.75 -0.17 14.84
N THR A 93 -19.21 0.86 14.12
CA THR A 93 -20.01 0.66 12.91
C THR A 93 -19.14 0.06 11.82
N ALA A 94 -19.51 -1.10 11.30
CA ALA A 94 -18.75 -1.74 10.23
C ALA A 94 -18.75 -0.89 8.94
N LEU A 95 -17.63 -0.89 8.23
CA LEU A 95 -17.55 -0.30 6.91
C LEU A 95 -18.14 -1.26 5.85
N GLY A 96 -18.73 -0.69 4.79
CA GLY A 96 -19.20 -1.49 3.65
C GLY A 96 -18.06 -2.08 2.83
N ASP A 97 -18.38 -3.07 2.00
CA ASP A 97 -17.39 -3.83 1.22
C ASP A 97 -16.75 -3.02 0.08
N ASN A 98 -17.42 -1.99 -0.41
CA ASN A 98 -16.97 -1.16 -1.52
C ASN A 98 -16.26 0.11 -1.01
N LEU A 99 -15.19 -0.08 -0.27
CA LEU A 99 -14.45 1.01 0.33
C LEU A 99 -13.61 1.76 -0.70
N SER A 100 -13.86 3.06 -0.83
CA SER A 100 -13.12 3.97 -1.70
C SER A 100 -12.55 5.13 -0.90
N LEU A 101 -11.29 5.46 -1.14
CA LEU A 101 -10.57 6.52 -0.44
C LEU A 101 -10.09 7.57 -1.43
N VAL A 102 -10.29 8.84 -1.08
CA VAL A 102 -9.76 9.99 -1.83
C VAL A 102 -9.10 10.94 -0.84
N THR A 103 -7.91 11.41 -1.19
CA THR A 103 -7.16 12.35 -0.39
C THR A 103 -7.10 13.72 -1.05
N ARG A 104 -7.10 14.77 -0.23
CA ARG A 104 -6.93 16.15 -0.69
C ARG A 104 -5.98 16.90 0.22
N TRP A 105 -4.87 17.34 -0.34
CA TRP A 105 -3.94 18.23 0.34
C TRP A 105 -4.43 19.68 0.22
N GLU A 106 -4.70 20.32 1.33
CA GLU A 106 -5.05 21.75 1.37
C GLU A 106 -3.90 22.58 1.95
N SER A 107 -3.30 22.14 3.03
CA SER A 107 -2.13 22.77 3.66
C SER A 107 -1.37 21.74 4.49
N SER A 108 -0.23 22.15 5.07
CA SER A 108 0.52 21.28 5.99
C SER A 108 -0.26 20.90 7.26
N GLU A 109 -1.31 21.61 7.58
CA GLU A 109 -2.16 21.37 8.76
C GLU A 109 -3.54 20.78 8.41
N VAL A 110 -3.92 20.84 7.12
CA VAL A 110 -5.22 20.36 6.65
C VAL A 110 -5.03 19.43 5.46
N VAL A 111 -5.10 18.15 5.74
CA VAL A 111 -5.10 17.09 4.73
C VAL A 111 -6.35 16.24 4.95
N LYS A 112 -7.26 16.30 4.01
CA LYS A 112 -8.54 15.60 4.14
C LYS A 112 -8.50 14.23 3.49
N LEU A 113 -9.07 13.28 4.19
CA LEU A 113 -9.39 11.95 3.70
C LEU A 113 -10.91 11.82 3.57
N TYR A 114 -11.36 11.46 2.39
CA TYR A 114 -12.77 11.16 2.12
C TYR A 114 -12.93 9.66 1.99
N ILE A 115 -13.88 9.11 2.74
CA ILE A 115 -14.17 7.68 2.77
C ILE A 115 -15.58 7.45 2.28
N ALA A 116 -15.71 6.66 1.23
CA ALA A 116 -17.00 6.17 0.73
C ALA A 116 -17.01 4.65 0.78
N ASP A 117 -17.97 4.05 1.46
CA ASP A 117 -18.07 2.61 1.64
C ASP A 117 -19.25 1.96 0.90
N GLY A 118 -20.05 2.78 0.21
CA GLY A 118 -21.23 2.34 -0.52
C GLY A 118 -22.49 2.11 0.33
N GLU A 119 -22.39 2.20 1.65
CA GLU A 119 -23.51 1.93 2.57
C GLU A 119 -23.83 3.13 3.48
N HIS A 120 -22.82 3.90 3.87
CA HIS A 120 -22.95 5.01 4.81
C HIS A 120 -22.78 6.36 4.11
N TYR A 121 -23.03 7.44 4.82
CA TYR A 121 -22.72 8.78 4.34
C TYR A 121 -21.23 8.95 4.12
N LEU A 122 -20.87 9.81 3.16
CA LEU A 122 -19.49 10.16 2.92
C LEU A 122 -18.85 10.74 4.19
N LEU A 123 -17.78 10.12 4.64
CA LEU A 123 -17.00 10.58 5.79
C LEU A 123 -15.82 11.41 5.32
N SER A 124 -15.61 12.56 5.95
CA SER A 124 -14.45 13.42 5.73
C SER A 124 -13.69 13.62 7.03
N VAL A 125 -12.41 13.31 7.02
CA VAL A 125 -11.54 13.40 8.20
C VAL A 125 -10.30 14.19 7.87
N ASN A 126 -9.93 15.15 8.71
CA ASN A 126 -8.61 15.77 8.67
C ASN A 126 -7.61 14.83 9.36
N ILE A 127 -6.60 14.39 8.62
CA ILE A 127 -5.61 13.41 9.10
C ILE A 127 -4.37 14.06 9.74
N MET A 128 -4.28 15.39 9.77
CA MET A 128 -3.15 16.11 10.39
C MET A 128 -3.45 16.56 11.82
#